data_b577756ad525316dbac8cc3ea57771a5
#
_entry.id   b577756ad525316dbac8cc3ea57771a5
#
_cell.length_a   1.000
_cell.length_b   1.000
_cell.length_c   1.000
_cell.angle_alpha   90.00
_cell.angle_beta   90.00
_cell.angle_gamma   90.00
#
_symmetry.space_group_name_H-M   'P 1'
#
loop_
_entity.id
_entity.type
_entity.pdbx_description
1 polymer ?
#
loop_
_entity_poly.entity_id
_entity_poly.type
_entity_poly.pdbx_seq_one_letter_code
_entity_poly.pdbx_strand_id
1 'polypeptide(L)'
;MLRFPWGVTVLLPFLLGQTPDPRDPCYDANQRPRYCLPELSELASGRLVEASSTCSGPPGRFCAFRDSTDPASKFCQDCRENQPEHLTDSDGDTTCWWSQPAANATLTLALGRRMEILYVALRFCSPRPESLAVYKSMDYGRSWMPFQFFSTRCWRHYRLPPTTTIVKSMEHEAACVEAQTAPKPLAGGLVAFMPLAGRPSAQRFEYSPVLQDWVTATDLRMTFDRMHSARTLGLRRKEASYGVAELQVGGRCKCSGHASRCTAGKDGGVPQCDCRHNTAGPECDTCKAFYWDRPWQRATPKDAHECVACNCHRHSHRCRFSMELFQLSGRQSGGICLNCRHHTAGRHCQYCSPGFKRDFSRPVTSNRACKACQCHPVGAIGAICNQTTGQCQCKNGVAGLTCNRCAQGFQQSRSALAPCMRIQEEMTTTIIPPQEWNAGEKGGHTECRSHCTPPQRRVHMNLRNYCKKDYVLRAQLLAIEKSGTWWQFTASVLTVYRQRHVPIRRGEQPLWVPEQDLACRCLHLQVGKSYLIIGNDDESPDPARLILDKNSLALPWRDAWAHKLRSFQQQSRRGKC
;
A
#
# COMPACT_ATOMS: atom_id res chain seq x y z
N MET A 1 3.19 -54.22 48.40
CA MET A 1 2.93 -54.62 47.00
C MET A 1 1.66 -53.96 46.52
N LEU A 2 1.76 -52.90 45.71
CA LEU A 2 0.66 -52.40 44.85
C LEU A 2 1.29 -51.40 43.87
N ARG A 3 1.31 -51.77 42.60
CA ARG A 3 1.85 -51.01 41.47
C ARG A 3 0.83 -49.97 41.00
N PHE A 4 1.26 -48.72 40.82
CA PHE A 4 0.51 -47.69 40.11
C PHE A 4 0.96 -47.64 38.65
N PRO A 5 0.05 -47.53 37.67
CA PRO A 5 0.39 -47.36 36.27
C PRO A 5 0.67 -45.90 35.89
N TRP A 6 1.52 -45.74 34.94
CA TRP A 6 2.02 -44.50 34.35
C TRP A 6 0.91 -43.66 33.71
N GLY A 7 0.76 -42.44 34.18
CA GLY A 7 -0.05 -41.42 33.50
C GLY A 7 0.77 -40.68 32.46
N VAL A 8 0.37 -40.84 31.21
CA VAL A 8 0.90 -40.05 30.06
C VAL A 8 0.35 -38.63 30.15
N THR A 9 1.17 -37.68 30.57
CA THR A 9 0.84 -36.24 30.53
C THR A 9 1.04 -35.74 29.12
N VAL A 10 -0.06 -35.55 28.41
CA VAL A 10 -0.06 -34.86 27.09
C VAL A 10 0.15 -33.37 27.36
N LEU A 11 1.38 -32.91 27.11
CA LEU A 11 1.71 -31.49 27.05
C LEU A 11 1.10 -30.91 25.78
N LEU A 12 -0.08 -30.29 25.88
CA LEU A 12 -0.58 -29.35 24.89
C LEU A 12 0.34 -28.12 24.87
N PRO A 13 0.91 -27.72 23.74
CA PRO A 13 1.56 -26.42 23.64
C PRO A 13 0.48 -25.34 23.69
N PHE A 14 0.35 -24.71 24.84
CA PHE A 14 -0.33 -23.43 24.95
C PHE A 14 0.39 -22.43 24.03
N LEU A 15 -0.26 -22.04 22.95
CA LEU A 15 0.03 -20.79 22.25
C LEU A 15 -0.22 -19.65 23.23
N LEU A 16 0.80 -19.32 24.01
CA LEU A 16 0.86 -18.10 24.80
C LEU A 16 0.89 -16.93 23.80
N GLY A 17 -0.28 -16.45 23.42
CA GLY A 17 -0.41 -15.06 23.02
C GLY A 17 0.13 -14.25 24.19
N GLN A 18 1.21 -13.49 23.97
CA GLN A 18 1.74 -12.56 24.95
C GLN A 18 0.59 -11.63 25.35
N THR A 19 0.06 -11.80 26.55
CA THR A 19 -0.84 -10.81 27.14
C THR A 19 -0.04 -9.51 27.25
N PRO A 20 -0.57 -8.36 26.76
CA PRO A 20 0.12 -7.10 26.91
C PRO A 20 0.44 -6.84 28.36
N ASP A 21 1.69 -6.44 28.66
CA ASP A 21 2.09 -6.00 29.97
C ASP A 21 1.14 -4.86 30.40
N PRO A 22 0.46 -4.94 31.56
CA PRO A 22 -0.47 -3.89 32.01
C PRO A 22 0.20 -2.52 32.20
N ARG A 23 1.52 -2.43 32.05
CA ARG A 23 2.33 -1.20 32.11
C ARG A 23 2.91 -0.78 30.76
N ASP A 24 2.51 -1.41 29.65
CA ASP A 24 3.03 -1.04 28.33
C ASP A 24 2.51 0.36 27.91
N PRO A 25 3.38 1.38 27.75
CA PRO A 25 2.96 2.73 27.37
C PRO A 25 2.22 2.84 26.03
N CYS A 26 2.30 1.80 25.21
CA CYS A 26 1.63 1.75 23.90
C CYS A 26 0.14 1.38 24.00
N TYR A 27 -0.37 1.12 25.21
CA TYR A 27 -1.78 0.83 25.46
C TYR A 27 -2.31 1.65 26.62
N ASP A 28 -3.58 2.03 26.57
CA ASP A 28 -4.27 2.66 27.69
C ASP A 28 -4.74 1.63 28.74
N ALA A 29 -5.32 2.10 29.82
CA ALA A 29 -5.87 1.24 30.90
C ALA A 29 -6.96 0.28 30.37
N ASN A 30 -7.61 0.59 29.25
CA ASN A 30 -8.64 -0.24 28.61
C ASN A 30 -8.06 -1.13 27.48
N GLN A 31 -6.75 -1.29 27.41
CA GLN A 31 -6.05 -2.06 26.37
C GLN A 31 -6.26 -1.49 24.94
N ARG A 32 -6.59 -0.21 24.80
CA ARG A 32 -6.70 0.43 23.50
C ARG A 32 -5.33 0.92 23.04
N PRO A 33 -4.99 0.73 21.76
CA PRO A 33 -3.72 1.18 21.21
C PRO A 33 -3.54 2.69 21.37
N ARG A 34 -2.36 3.09 21.83
CA ARG A 34 -1.98 4.47 22.07
C ARG A 34 -0.62 4.75 21.42
N TYR A 35 -0.46 5.94 20.87
CA TYR A 35 0.83 6.44 20.41
C TYR A 35 1.90 6.32 21.48
N CYS A 36 3.06 5.76 21.14
CA CYS A 36 4.18 5.56 22.04
C CYS A 36 5.52 5.75 21.33
N LEU A 37 6.51 6.21 22.07
CA LEU A 37 7.86 6.50 21.58
C LEU A 37 8.89 5.87 22.52
N PRO A 38 10.04 5.41 21.98
CA PRO A 38 11.19 5.04 22.79
C PRO A 38 11.71 6.24 23.59
N GLU A 39 12.29 5.93 24.73
CA GLU A 39 12.96 6.93 25.58
C GLU A 39 14.11 7.59 24.82
N LEU A 40 14.40 8.83 25.20
CA LEU A 40 15.55 9.58 24.72
C LEU A 40 16.82 9.00 25.32
N SER A 41 17.85 8.88 24.49
CA SER A 41 19.15 8.38 24.91
C SER A 41 20.27 9.19 24.23
N GLU A 42 21.43 9.17 24.87
CA GLU A 42 22.67 9.62 24.26
C GLU A 42 23.12 8.59 23.22
N LEU A 43 23.12 8.99 21.95
CA LEU A 43 23.39 8.07 20.83
C LEU A 43 24.87 7.93 20.51
N ALA A 44 25.71 8.89 20.93
CA ALA A 44 27.13 8.87 20.66
C ALA A 44 27.94 8.10 21.71
N SER A 45 27.45 8.03 22.96
CA SER A 45 28.18 7.43 24.08
C SER A 45 28.67 6.01 23.76
N GLY A 46 29.99 5.81 23.95
CA GLY A 46 30.69 4.55 23.72
C GLY A 46 30.76 4.09 22.25
N ARG A 47 30.40 4.93 21.30
CA ARG A 47 30.51 4.59 19.86
C ARG A 47 31.82 5.08 19.28
N LEU A 48 32.35 4.31 18.35
CA LEU A 48 33.54 4.70 17.60
C LEU A 48 33.21 5.85 16.64
N VAL A 49 34.02 6.92 16.70
CA VAL A 49 33.99 8.05 15.77
C VAL A 49 35.18 7.94 14.82
N GLU A 50 34.90 7.95 13.53
CA GLU A 50 35.95 8.01 12.51
C GLU A 50 36.42 9.45 12.35
N ALA A 51 37.70 9.70 12.61
CA ALA A 51 38.33 10.99 12.44
C ALA A 51 39.29 10.98 11.24
N SER A 52 39.10 11.93 10.30
CA SER A 52 39.96 12.02 9.11
C SER A 52 41.38 12.44 9.40
N SER A 53 41.61 13.02 10.58
CA SER A 53 42.89 13.60 11.00
C SER A 53 42.99 13.55 12.51
N THR A 54 43.93 12.80 13.05
CA THR A 54 44.19 12.71 14.48
C THR A 54 45.64 13.06 14.74
N CYS A 55 45.90 13.88 15.76
CA CYS A 55 47.27 14.23 16.18
C CYS A 55 47.92 12.98 16.75
N SER A 56 48.89 12.41 16.03
CA SER A 56 49.58 11.17 16.40
C SER A 56 51.07 11.29 16.25
N GLY A 57 51.82 10.86 17.26
CA GLY A 57 53.28 10.69 17.27
C GLY A 57 54.14 11.92 17.01
N PRO A 58 55.47 11.84 17.25
CA PRO A 58 56.41 12.89 16.92
C PRO A 58 56.55 13.04 15.38
N PRO A 59 56.60 14.27 14.84
CA PRO A 59 56.74 15.55 15.56
C PRO A 59 55.40 16.28 15.81
N GLY A 60 54.28 15.57 15.92
CA GLY A 60 52.97 16.17 16.14
C GLY A 60 52.92 16.89 17.49
N ARG A 61 52.51 18.16 17.48
CA ARG A 61 52.33 18.98 18.66
C ARG A 61 51.12 19.86 18.51
N PHE A 62 50.28 19.97 19.53
CA PHE A 62 49.16 20.88 19.59
C PHE A 62 49.33 21.90 20.70
N CYS A 63 48.65 23.04 20.60
CA CYS A 63 48.62 24.05 21.63
C CYS A 63 47.17 24.32 22.06
N ALA A 64 46.97 24.41 23.36
CA ALA A 64 45.72 24.71 24.03
C ALA A 64 45.87 25.89 25.00
N PHE A 65 44.75 26.26 25.63
CA PHE A 65 44.70 27.36 26.60
C PHE A 65 44.20 26.82 27.95
N ARG A 66 44.87 27.19 29.07
CA ARG A 66 44.46 26.84 30.43
C ARG A 66 43.31 27.73 30.89
N ASP A 67 43.35 29.00 30.55
CA ASP A 67 42.28 29.97 30.80
C ASP A 67 41.54 30.29 29.52
N SER A 68 40.21 30.13 29.57
CA SER A 68 39.32 30.36 28.43
C SER A 68 39.23 31.81 27.97
N THR A 69 39.74 32.76 28.77
CA THR A 69 39.67 34.20 28.51
C THR A 69 41.02 34.80 28.20
N ASP A 70 42.14 34.24 28.70
CA ASP A 70 43.51 34.76 28.60
C ASP A 70 44.31 34.02 27.49
N PRO A 71 44.68 34.72 26.39
CA PRO A 71 45.54 34.17 25.35
C PRO A 71 46.96 33.85 25.85
N ALA A 72 47.44 34.49 26.96
CA ALA A 72 48.76 34.22 27.53
C ALA A 72 48.83 32.87 28.25
N SER A 73 47.71 32.29 28.61
CA SER A 73 47.58 30.97 29.25
C SER A 73 47.93 29.79 28.33
N LYS A 74 48.41 30.06 27.12
CA LYS A 74 48.79 29.08 26.10
C LYS A 74 49.80 28.07 26.65
N PHE A 75 49.56 26.80 26.40
CA PHE A 75 50.51 25.71 26.59
C PHE A 75 50.49 24.78 25.38
N CYS A 76 51.61 24.07 25.17
CA CYS A 76 51.72 23.15 24.04
C CYS A 76 52.21 21.78 24.52
N GLN A 77 51.61 20.73 23.98
CA GLN A 77 51.95 19.34 24.31
C GLN A 77 52.20 18.53 23.05
N ASP A 78 52.99 17.45 23.19
CA ASP A 78 53.17 16.49 22.11
C ASP A 78 51.95 15.60 21.99
N CYS A 79 51.67 15.13 20.78
CA CYS A 79 50.54 14.27 20.48
C CYS A 79 50.76 12.85 21.05
N ARG A 80 50.47 12.66 22.32
CA ARG A 80 50.46 11.35 23.00
C ARG A 80 49.05 11.07 23.48
N GLU A 81 48.65 9.81 23.45
CA GLU A 81 47.37 9.33 24.03
C GLU A 81 46.12 10.04 23.49
N ASN A 82 46.14 10.38 22.22
CA ASN A 82 45.04 11.11 21.60
C ASN A 82 44.28 10.19 20.66
N GLN A 83 43.14 9.67 21.11
CA GLN A 83 42.33 8.71 20.38
C GLN A 83 40.92 9.26 20.12
N PRO A 84 40.29 8.91 18.98
CA PRO A 84 38.90 9.34 18.68
C PRO A 84 37.88 8.88 19.70
N GLU A 85 38.16 7.84 20.49
CA GLU A 85 37.31 7.31 21.56
C GLU A 85 37.03 8.35 22.65
N HIS A 86 37.94 9.30 22.88
CA HIS A 86 37.75 10.41 23.82
C HIS A 86 36.58 11.35 23.44
N LEU A 87 36.10 11.27 22.21
CA LEU A 87 34.93 12.05 21.78
C LEU A 87 33.62 11.55 22.38
N THR A 88 33.55 10.29 22.87
CA THR A 88 32.32 9.60 23.27
C THR A 88 32.47 8.82 24.58
N ASP A 89 33.57 9.05 25.34
CA ASP A 89 33.85 8.35 26.60
C ASP A 89 33.00 8.83 27.79
N SER A 90 32.28 9.93 27.62
CA SER A 90 31.43 10.56 28.64
C SER A 90 32.20 11.05 29.88
N ASP A 91 33.53 11.21 29.79
CA ASP A 91 34.38 11.71 30.87
C ASP A 91 34.36 13.25 30.99
N GLY A 92 33.51 13.92 30.23
CA GLY A 92 33.30 15.36 30.26
C GLY A 92 34.49 16.15 29.71
N ASP A 93 35.08 17.04 30.54
CA ASP A 93 36.16 17.95 30.10
C ASP A 93 37.56 17.40 30.41
N THR A 94 37.72 16.15 30.86
CA THR A 94 39.01 15.59 31.29
C THR A 94 39.84 15.07 30.13
N THR A 95 39.19 14.55 29.10
CA THR A 95 39.80 14.03 27.87
C THR A 95 39.50 14.90 26.68
N CYS A 96 40.37 14.91 25.67
CA CYS A 96 40.19 15.68 24.44
C CYS A 96 40.82 14.96 23.26
N TRP A 97 40.04 14.83 22.19
CA TRP A 97 40.60 14.51 20.89
C TRP A 97 41.16 15.76 20.19
N TRP A 98 42.32 15.63 19.55
CA TRP A 98 42.97 16.71 18.81
C TRP A 98 43.23 16.31 17.36
N SER A 99 42.96 17.20 16.42
CA SER A 99 43.35 17.04 15.01
C SER A 99 44.83 17.28 14.79
N GLN A 100 45.35 16.86 13.65
CA GLN A 100 46.67 17.35 13.21
C GLN A 100 46.67 18.86 13.03
N PRO A 101 47.78 19.55 13.34
CA PRO A 101 47.87 20.97 13.15
C PRO A 101 47.65 21.41 11.69
N ALA A 102 46.95 22.53 11.52
CA ALA A 102 46.65 23.19 10.24
C ALA A 102 45.87 22.32 9.21
N ALA A 103 45.38 21.16 9.60
CA ALA A 103 44.56 20.31 8.75
C ALA A 103 43.07 20.59 8.98
N ASN A 104 42.28 20.55 7.92
CA ASN A 104 40.82 20.40 8.07
C ASN A 104 40.55 19.02 8.66
N ALA A 105 39.51 18.90 9.48
CA ALA A 105 39.18 17.65 10.12
C ALA A 105 37.69 17.32 9.91
N THR A 106 37.43 16.05 9.76
CA THR A 106 36.07 15.51 9.63
C THR A 106 35.90 14.41 10.66
N LEU A 107 34.80 14.48 11.41
CA LEU A 107 34.35 13.44 12.33
C LEU A 107 33.12 12.79 11.75
N THR A 108 33.09 11.44 11.69
CA THR A 108 31.94 10.67 11.22
C THR A 108 31.50 9.71 12.31
N LEU A 109 30.23 9.81 12.72
CA LEU A 109 29.61 8.94 13.71
C LEU A 109 28.54 8.08 13.01
N ALA A 110 28.73 6.76 13.00
CA ALA A 110 27.75 5.80 12.53
C ALA A 110 26.77 5.44 13.65
N LEU A 111 25.48 5.65 13.43
CA LEU A 111 24.43 5.34 14.40
C LEU A 111 23.92 3.88 14.26
N GLY A 112 24.38 3.17 13.22
CA GLY A 112 24.07 1.77 12.97
C GLY A 112 22.65 1.50 12.46
N ARG A 113 21.74 2.46 12.60
CA ARG A 113 20.35 2.40 12.11
C ARG A 113 19.78 3.80 11.98
N ARG A 114 18.55 3.90 11.46
CA ARG A 114 17.82 5.18 11.43
C ARG A 114 17.39 5.58 12.83
N MET A 115 17.84 6.77 13.25
CA MET A 115 17.51 7.41 14.53
C MET A 115 16.79 8.73 14.27
N GLU A 116 15.94 9.14 15.19
CA GLU A 116 15.37 10.50 15.24
C GLU A 116 16.30 11.36 16.12
N ILE A 117 16.99 12.33 15.52
CA ILE A 117 17.94 13.21 16.19
C ILE A 117 17.20 14.40 16.82
N LEU A 118 17.45 14.63 18.10
CA LEU A 118 16.86 15.75 18.84
C LEU A 118 17.85 16.90 19.02
N TYR A 119 19.10 16.59 19.30
CA TYR A 119 20.15 17.58 19.37
C TYR A 119 21.50 16.98 18.98
N VAL A 120 22.41 17.85 18.53
CA VAL A 120 23.82 17.55 18.34
C VAL A 120 24.61 18.65 19.03
N ALA A 121 25.57 18.28 19.85
CA ALA A 121 26.43 19.21 20.58
C ALA A 121 27.90 18.78 20.51
N LEU A 122 28.78 19.77 20.35
CA LEU A 122 30.23 19.62 20.32
C LEU A 122 30.81 20.55 21.37
N ARG A 123 31.55 20.00 22.34
CA ARG A 123 32.30 20.76 23.32
C ARG A 123 33.77 20.80 22.92
N PHE A 124 34.35 21.97 22.90
CA PHE A 124 35.72 22.20 22.38
C PHE A 124 36.70 22.43 23.50
N CYS A 125 37.86 21.74 23.47
CA CYS A 125 39.02 22.04 24.26
C CYS A 125 39.88 23.17 23.62
N SER A 126 39.72 23.38 22.32
CA SER A 126 40.31 24.47 21.55
C SER A 126 39.29 25.61 21.35
N PRO A 127 39.74 26.77 20.84
CA PRO A 127 38.82 27.74 20.28
C PRO A 127 37.93 27.10 19.22
N ARG A 128 36.65 27.48 19.20
CA ARG A 128 35.70 26.98 18.22
C ARG A 128 36.14 27.25 16.79
N PRO A 129 35.78 26.43 15.80
CA PRO A 129 36.08 26.71 14.39
C PRO A 129 35.44 28.04 13.90
N GLU A 130 36.10 28.73 12.96
CA GLU A 130 35.50 29.86 12.24
C GLU A 130 34.34 29.41 11.38
N SER A 131 34.42 28.19 10.81
CA SER A 131 33.32 27.53 10.10
C SER A 131 33.32 26.02 10.32
N LEU A 132 32.11 25.51 10.55
CA LEU A 132 31.77 24.12 10.83
C LEU A 132 30.48 23.76 10.11
N ALA A 133 30.46 22.59 9.48
CA ALA A 133 29.21 22.06 8.91
C ALA A 133 28.87 20.68 9.50
N VAL A 134 27.61 20.47 9.72
CA VAL A 134 27.07 19.17 10.11
C VAL A 134 26.24 18.62 8.94
N TYR A 135 26.54 17.40 8.56
CA TYR A 135 25.84 16.65 7.54
C TYR A 135 25.20 15.41 8.17
N LYS A 136 24.13 14.92 7.56
CA LYS A 136 23.51 13.65 7.91
C LYS A 136 23.45 12.72 6.70
N SER A 137 23.46 11.43 6.95
CA SER A 137 23.12 10.39 5.97
C SER A 137 21.81 9.69 6.37
N MET A 138 21.06 9.20 5.39
CA MET A 138 19.89 8.35 5.58
C MET A 138 20.09 6.95 4.96
N ASP A 139 21.25 6.70 4.36
CA ASP A 139 21.58 5.52 3.57
C ASP A 139 22.93 4.89 3.97
N TYR A 140 23.27 4.99 5.26
CA TYR A 140 24.48 4.40 5.86
C TYR A 140 25.78 4.95 5.26
N GLY A 141 25.87 6.28 5.15
CA GLY A 141 27.07 6.98 4.72
C GLY A 141 27.31 7.02 3.21
N ARG A 142 26.39 6.50 2.39
CA ARG A 142 26.54 6.51 0.91
C ARG A 142 26.31 7.90 0.32
N SER A 143 25.33 8.62 0.82
CA SER A 143 25.08 10.02 0.46
C SER A 143 24.97 10.90 1.70
N TRP A 144 25.33 12.17 1.55
CA TRP A 144 25.35 13.13 2.63
C TRP A 144 24.54 14.37 2.27
N MET A 145 23.68 14.78 3.20
CA MET A 145 22.84 15.97 3.08
C MET A 145 23.25 16.99 4.14
N PRO A 146 23.34 18.30 3.81
CA PRO A 146 23.54 19.33 4.80
C PRO A 146 22.46 19.27 5.89
N PHE A 147 22.87 19.41 7.15
CA PHE A 147 21.98 19.38 8.30
C PHE A 147 22.00 20.70 9.06
N GLN A 148 23.19 21.28 9.27
CA GLN A 148 23.37 22.61 9.87
C GLN A 148 24.72 23.20 9.48
N PHE A 149 24.77 24.50 9.29
CA PHE A 149 26.02 25.25 9.07
C PHE A 149 26.23 26.26 10.19
N PHE A 150 27.49 26.44 10.59
CA PHE A 150 27.93 27.43 11.55
C PHE A 150 29.12 28.20 10.96
N SER A 151 29.09 29.53 11.00
CA SER A 151 30.19 30.35 10.47
C SER A 151 30.13 31.75 11.01
N THR A 152 31.28 32.39 11.19
CA THR A 152 31.35 33.85 11.46
C THR A 152 30.82 34.67 10.28
N ARG A 153 30.80 34.10 9.08
CA ARG A 153 30.36 34.75 7.83
C ARG A 153 29.69 33.74 6.90
N CYS A 154 28.43 33.44 7.13
CA CYS A 154 27.67 32.45 6.40
C CYS A 154 27.71 32.64 4.88
N TRP A 155 27.52 33.86 4.40
CA TRP A 155 27.55 34.16 2.97
C TRP A 155 28.89 33.88 2.31
N ARG A 156 29.97 34.21 3.00
CA ARG A 156 31.33 34.04 2.47
C ARG A 156 31.72 32.56 2.36
N HIS A 157 31.40 31.76 3.39
CA HIS A 157 31.90 30.39 3.50
C HIS A 157 30.97 29.37 2.86
N TYR A 158 29.63 29.54 3.00
CA TYR A 158 28.65 28.57 2.54
C TYR A 158 27.69 29.10 1.48
N ARG A 159 27.80 30.37 1.08
CA ARG A 159 26.92 31.06 0.12
C ARG A 159 25.46 31.09 0.59
N LEU A 160 25.23 30.97 1.89
CA LEU A 160 23.91 31.04 2.53
C LEU A 160 23.80 32.34 3.31
N PRO A 161 22.62 32.99 3.33
CA PRO A 161 22.37 34.09 4.23
C PRO A 161 22.35 33.58 5.68
N PRO A 162 22.74 34.42 6.67
CA PRO A 162 22.53 34.09 8.07
C PRO A 162 21.02 33.97 8.31
N THR A 163 20.59 32.80 8.73
CA THR A 163 19.16 32.50 8.86
C THR A 163 18.71 32.70 10.29
N THR A 164 17.89 33.69 10.53
CA THR A 164 17.23 33.95 11.83
C THR A 164 15.84 33.34 11.89
N THR A 165 15.16 33.17 10.76
CA THR A 165 13.80 32.65 10.68
C THR A 165 13.66 31.63 9.55
N ILE A 166 13.19 30.43 9.86
CA ILE A 166 12.93 29.36 8.89
C ILE A 166 11.47 29.47 8.47
N VAL A 167 11.21 29.55 7.16
CA VAL A 167 9.87 29.53 6.60
C VAL A 167 9.43 28.10 6.28
N LYS A 168 8.10 27.88 6.18
CA LYS A 168 7.53 26.54 6.02
C LYS A 168 8.01 25.79 4.77
N SER A 169 8.28 26.48 3.67
CA SER A 169 8.81 25.88 2.44
C SER A 169 10.26 25.37 2.56
N MET A 170 11.01 25.89 3.54
CA MET A 170 12.42 25.57 3.77
C MET A 170 12.65 24.72 5.03
N GLU A 171 11.62 24.10 5.58
CA GLU A 171 11.71 23.29 6.81
C GLU A 171 12.65 22.08 6.69
N HIS A 172 13.01 21.65 5.49
CA HIS A 172 13.91 20.53 5.20
C HIS A 172 15.29 21.00 4.73
N GLU A 173 15.60 22.29 4.83
CA GLU A 173 16.87 22.85 4.40
C GLU A 173 17.75 23.18 5.59
N ALA A 174 19.08 23.07 5.39
CA ALA A 174 20.06 23.46 6.40
C ALA A 174 20.18 24.97 6.49
N ALA A 175 20.11 25.48 7.71
CA ALA A 175 20.34 26.89 8.00
C ALA A 175 21.82 27.18 8.29
N CYS A 176 22.25 28.44 8.17
CA CYS A 176 23.55 28.89 8.62
C CYS A 176 23.42 29.86 9.78
N VAL A 177 24.13 29.59 10.89
CA VAL A 177 24.10 30.38 12.13
C VAL A 177 25.47 31.02 12.39
N GLU A 178 25.49 32.32 12.66
CA GLU A 178 26.72 33.07 12.91
C GLU A 178 27.10 33.18 14.41
N ALA A 179 26.16 33.04 15.31
CA ALA A 179 26.35 33.32 16.74
C ALA A 179 27.27 32.36 17.49
N GLN A 180 27.45 31.12 17.03
CA GLN A 180 28.14 30.08 17.80
C GLN A 180 29.63 29.87 17.43
N THR A 181 30.20 30.67 16.55
CA THR A 181 31.57 30.49 15.99
C THR A 181 32.53 31.57 16.41
N ALA A 182 32.19 32.37 17.40
CA ALA A 182 33.14 33.35 17.96
C ALA A 182 34.40 32.67 18.53
N PRO A 183 35.60 33.28 18.42
CA PRO A 183 36.86 32.68 18.88
C PRO A 183 36.94 32.50 20.41
N LYS A 184 36.22 33.29 21.16
CA LYS A 184 36.09 33.14 22.63
C LYS A 184 34.83 32.38 23.02
N PRO A 185 34.86 31.55 24.06
CA PRO A 185 36.00 31.20 24.90
C PRO A 185 37.07 30.38 24.16
N LEU A 186 38.32 30.49 24.60
CA LEU A 186 39.50 29.80 24.01
C LEU A 186 39.51 28.30 24.34
N ALA A 187 38.77 27.87 25.35
CA ALA A 187 38.52 26.49 25.74
C ALA A 187 37.11 26.36 26.35
N GLY A 188 36.53 25.18 26.36
CA GLY A 188 35.18 24.92 26.88
C GLY A 188 34.04 25.49 26.02
N GLY A 189 34.32 25.94 24.81
CA GLY A 189 33.32 26.47 23.89
C GLY A 189 32.34 25.39 23.42
N LEU A 190 31.04 25.72 23.36
CA LEU A 190 30.00 24.81 22.91
C LEU A 190 29.46 25.25 21.55
N VAL A 191 29.24 24.29 20.64
CA VAL A 191 28.43 24.42 19.43
C VAL A 191 27.35 23.37 19.48
N ALA A 192 26.09 23.81 19.49
CA ALA A 192 24.96 22.90 19.58
C ALA A 192 23.79 23.38 18.73
N PHE A 193 23.00 22.44 18.24
CA PHE A 193 21.73 22.73 17.59
C PHE A 193 20.70 21.64 17.82
N MET A 194 19.44 22.02 17.72
CA MET A 194 18.28 21.15 17.70
C MET A 194 17.66 21.20 16.31
N PRO A 195 17.54 20.07 15.59
CA PRO A 195 17.02 20.06 14.22
C PRO A 195 15.63 20.65 14.05
N LEU A 196 14.80 20.60 15.09
CA LEU A 196 13.43 21.15 15.08
C LEU A 196 13.34 22.62 15.52
N ALA A 197 14.41 23.19 16.08
CA ALA A 197 14.37 24.57 16.60
C ALA A 197 14.08 25.58 15.47
N GLY A 198 13.14 26.51 15.74
CA GLY A 198 12.76 27.56 14.80
C GLY A 198 11.96 27.11 13.58
N ARG A 199 11.56 25.84 13.47
CA ARG A 199 10.78 25.33 12.34
C ARG A 199 9.29 25.45 12.61
N PRO A 200 8.50 26.07 11.70
CA PRO A 200 7.06 26.33 11.91
C PRO A 200 6.20 25.10 12.25
N SER A 201 6.50 23.94 11.64
CA SER A 201 5.76 22.70 11.89
C SER A 201 6.26 21.89 13.10
N ALA A 202 7.26 22.36 13.85
CA ALA A 202 7.85 21.62 14.96
C ALA A 202 6.84 21.20 16.04
N GLN A 203 5.88 22.08 16.39
CA GLN A 203 4.81 21.77 17.34
C GLN A 203 3.83 20.69 16.84
N ARG A 204 3.79 20.45 15.53
CA ARG A 204 2.98 19.41 14.90
C ARG A 204 3.88 18.37 14.20
N PHE A 205 5.03 18.09 14.77
CA PHE A 205 6.04 17.17 14.25
C PHE A 205 5.43 15.83 13.81
N GLU A 206 4.53 15.25 14.61
CA GLU A 206 3.92 13.95 14.35
C GLU A 206 3.00 13.92 13.10
N TYR A 207 2.64 15.09 12.58
CA TYR A 207 1.84 15.25 11.37
C TYR A 207 2.64 15.80 10.19
N SER A 208 3.96 16.00 10.34
CA SER A 208 4.84 16.54 9.31
C SER A 208 5.82 15.49 8.80
N PRO A 209 5.53 14.77 7.72
CA PRO A 209 6.46 13.81 7.12
C PRO A 209 7.82 14.46 6.77
N VAL A 210 7.80 15.72 6.34
CA VAL A 210 9.00 16.49 6.01
C VAL A 210 9.94 16.63 7.21
N LEU A 211 9.41 16.98 8.39
CA LEU A 211 10.23 17.10 9.60
C LEU A 211 10.62 15.73 10.16
N GLN A 212 9.81 14.70 9.99
CA GLN A 212 10.16 13.34 10.39
C GLN A 212 11.35 12.81 9.58
N ASP A 213 11.40 13.08 8.29
CA ASP A 213 12.56 12.76 7.46
C ASP A 213 13.74 13.71 7.76
N TRP A 214 13.47 14.97 8.07
CA TRP A 214 14.49 15.94 8.44
C TRP A 214 15.29 15.50 9.66
N VAL A 215 14.66 15.08 10.74
CA VAL A 215 15.36 14.63 11.96
C VAL A 215 15.95 13.23 11.86
N THR A 216 15.61 12.45 10.83
CA THR A 216 16.08 11.08 10.67
C THR A 216 17.49 11.05 10.12
N ALA A 217 18.38 10.26 10.75
CA ALA A 217 19.74 10.01 10.29
C ALA A 217 20.17 8.57 10.58
N THR A 218 21.03 8.01 9.73
CA THR A 218 21.78 6.76 9.96
C THR A 218 23.22 7.06 10.38
N ASP A 219 23.75 8.21 9.98
CA ASP A 219 25.09 8.68 10.28
C ASP A 219 25.12 10.20 10.34
N LEU A 220 26.04 10.72 11.12
CA LEU A 220 26.33 12.15 11.23
C LEU A 220 27.76 12.40 10.85
N ARG A 221 28.03 13.52 10.15
CA ARG A 221 29.35 13.96 9.78
C ARG A 221 29.50 15.43 10.14
N MET A 222 30.53 15.75 10.92
CA MET A 222 30.92 17.10 11.28
C MET A 222 32.20 17.44 10.54
N THR A 223 32.24 18.54 9.78
CA THR A 223 33.42 19.02 9.06
C THR A 223 33.88 20.33 9.65
N PHE A 224 35.12 20.38 10.07
CA PHE A 224 35.80 21.61 10.55
C PHE A 224 36.47 22.23 9.35
N ASP A 225 35.78 23.16 8.68
CA ASP A 225 36.23 23.66 7.38
C ASP A 225 37.25 24.78 7.48
N ARG A 226 37.19 25.54 8.55
CA ARG A 226 38.06 26.68 8.71
C ARG A 226 38.33 27.01 10.19
N MET A 227 39.57 27.28 10.51
CA MET A 227 40.02 27.78 11.81
C MET A 227 40.12 29.30 11.79
N HIS A 228 39.95 29.95 12.94
CA HIS A 228 40.21 31.37 13.10
C HIS A 228 41.68 31.70 12.76
N SER A 229 41.95 32.96 12.34
CA SER A 229 43.30 33.33 11.97
C SER A 229 44.25 33.13 13.15
N ALA A 230 45.46 32.64 12.86
CA ALA A 230 46.47 32.42 13.87
C ALA A 230 46.81 33.69 14.68
N ARG A 231 46.70 34.86 14.03
CA ARG A 231 46.87 36.17 14.71
C ARG A 231 45.75 36.43 15.73
N THR A 232 44.50 36.10 15.41
CA THR A 232 43.38 36.27 16.32
C THR A 232 43.51 35.39 17.56
N LEU A 233 44.13 34.20 17.42
CA LEU A 233 44.28 33.22 18.49
C LEU A 233 45.64 33.33 19.21
N GLY A 234 46.57 34.18 18.80
CA GLY A 234 47.91 34.21 19.37
C GLY A 234 48.75 32.94 19.11
N LEU A 235 48.35 32.14 18.10
CA LEU A 235 48.97 30.86 17.74
C LEU A 235 49.77 30.99 16.43
N ARG A 236 50.79 30.17 16.23
CA ARG A 236 51.36 29.94 14.91
C ARG A 236 50.49 28.98 14.12
N ARG A 237 50.43 29.12 12.81
CA ARG A 237 49.59 28.26 11.96
C ARG A 237 49.87 26.76 12.15
N LYS A 238 51.13 26.40 12.40
CA LYS A 238 51.55 25.00 12.65
C LYS A 238 51.23 24.50 14.06
N GLU A 239 50.69 25.33 14.93
CA GLU A 239 50.34 25.00 16.32
C GLU A 239 48.82 24.92 16.52
N ALA A 240 48.06 25.37 15.55
CA ALA A 240 46.59 25.44 15.62
C ALA A 240 45.99 24.11 15.21
N SER A 241 45.32 23.46 16.14
CA SER A 241 44.59 22.19 15.98
C SER A 241 43.15 22.33 16.49
N TYR A 242 42.25 21.53 15.97
CA TYR A 242 40.91 21.39 16.55
C TYR A 242 41.00 20.43 17.73
N GLY A 243 40.53 20.85 18.89
CA GLY A 243 40.40 20.01 20.09
C GLY A 243 38.94 19.90 20.47
N VAL A 244 38.43 18.70 20.59
CA VAL A 244 37.03 18.41 20.98
C VAL A 244 37.04 17.51 22.19
N ALA A 245 36.38 17.95 23.27
CA ALA A 245 36.23 17.17 24.51
C ALA A 245 35.14 16.13 24.34
N GLU A 246 34.01 16.52 23.77
CA GLU A 246 32.83 15.64 23.76
C GLU A 246 31.97 15.92 22.53
N LEU A 247 31.50 14.82 21.91
CA LEU A 247 30.45 14.81 20.91
C LEU A 247 29.19 14.17 21.54
N GLN A 248 28.15 14.94 21.74
CA GLN A 248 26.89 14.48 22.26
C GLN A 248 25.83 14.49 21.15
N VAL A 249 25.08 13.40 21.03
CA VAL A 249 23.98 13.25 20.07
C VAL A 249 22.77 12.68 20.79
N GLY A 250 21.86 13.54 21.19
CA GLY A 250 20.59 13.11 21.81
C GLY A 250 19.56 12.71 20.76
N GLY A 251 18.94 11.56 20.98
CA GLY A 251 17.94 11.06 20.06
C GLY A 251 17.24 9.81 20.54
N ARG A 252 16.54 9.18 19.64
CA ARG A 252 15.83 7.92 19.90
C ARG A 252 15.73 7.07 18.65
N CYS A 253 15.47 5.77 18.82
CA CYS A 253 15.16 4.89 17.70
C CYS A 253 13.92 5.39 16.94
N LYS A 254 13.98 5.40 15.62
CA LYS A 254 12.84 5.67 14.76
C LYS A 254 11.91 4.44 14.77
N CYS A 255 10.83 4.49 15.55
CA CYS A 255 9.86 3.41 15.70
C CYS A 255 8.44 3.79 15.23
N SER A 256 8.31 4.89 14.51
CA SER A 256 7.07 5.33 13.85
C SER A 256 5.86 5.49 14.78
N GLY A 257 6.10 5.68 16.09
CA GLY A 257 5.03 5.80 17.10
C GLY A 257 4.39 4.47 17.52
N HIS A 258 4.98 3.34 17.13
CA HIS A 258 4.45 2.00 17.40
C HIS A 258 5.29 1.17 18.38
N ALA A 259 6.26 1.77 19.06
CA ALA A 259 7.05 1.09 20.09
C ALA A 259 7.51 2.08 21.15
N SER A 260 7.53 1.62 22.40
CA SER A 260 8.06 2.34 23.56
C SER A 260 9.49 1.93 23.90
N ARG A 261 10.00 0.87 23.30
CA ARG A 261 11.34 0.34 23.56
C ARG A 261 12.08 0.01 22.27
N CYS A 262 13.41 0.19 22.35
CA CYS A 262 14.33 -0.23 21.32
C CYS A 262 15.36 -1.15 22.00
N THR A 263 15.35 -2.42 21.64
CA THR A 263 16.19 -3.45 22.29
C THR A 263 17.28 -3.93 21.35
N ALA A 264 18.45 -4.28 21.88
CA ALA A 264 19.47 -4.96 21.10
C ALA A 264 18.91 -6.24 20.49
N GLY A 265 19.27 -6.54 19.24
CA GLY A 265 18.86 -7.79 18.58
C GLY A 265 19.34 -9.00 19.38
N LYS A 266 18.70 -10.16 19.20
CA LYS A 266 18.96 -11.40 19.96
C LYS A 266 20.42 -11.87 19.92
N ASP A 267 21.19 -11.41 18.95
CA ASP A 267 22.62 -11.78 18.76
C ASP A 267 23.59 -10.61 19.07
N GLY A 268 23.20 -9.65 19.91
CA GLY A 268 24.01 -8.44 20.15
C GLY A 268 24.09 -7.50 18.96
N GLY A 269 23.23 -7.70 17.95
CA GLY A 269 23.18 -6.92 16.73
C GLY A 269 22.54 -5.54 16.91
N VAL A 270 22.30 -4.88 15.79
CA VAL A 270 21.69 -3.54 15.72
C VAL A 270 20.37 -3.48 16.48
N PRO A 271 20.18 -2.49 17.39
CA PRO A 271 18.94 -2.34 18.15
C PRO A 271 17.69 -2.30 17.23
N GLN A 272 16.61 -2.96 17.62
CA GLN A 272 15.34 -3.01 16.88
C GLN A 272 14.19 -2.51 17.72
N CYS A 273 13.20 -1.91 17.10
CA CYS A 273 11.97 -1.51 17.78
C CYS A 273 11.18 -2.73 18.26
N ASP A 274 10.72 -2.74 19.50
CA ASP A 274 9.78 -3.73 20.03
C ASP A 274 8.37 -3.36 19.58
N CYS A 275 8.04 -3.71 18.34
CA CYS A 275 6.84 -3.24 17.65
C CYS A 275 5.53 -3.70 18.30
N ARG A 276 4.63 -2.74 18.55
CA ARG A 276 3.25 -2.91 19.01
C ARG A 276 2.27 -2.65 17.85
N HIS A 277 0.97 -2.57 18.16
CA HIS A 277 -0.11 -2.21 17.21
C HIS A 277 -0.13 -3.09 15.95
N ASN A 278 0.24 -4.38 16.08
CA ASN A 278 0.32 -5.35 14.99
C ASN A 278 1.24 -4.91 13.84
N THR A 279 2.25 -4.08 14.15
CA THR A 279 3.27 -3.64 13.19
C THR A 279 4.52 -4.52 13.25
N ALA A 280 5.35 -4.46 12.22
CA ALA A 280 6.57 -5.22 12.04
C ALA A 280 7.63 -4.37 11.30
N GLY A 281 8.80 -4.95 11.08
CA GLY A 281 9.95 -4.27 10.48
C GLY A 281 10.86 -3.65 11.53
N PRO A 282 12.08 -3.23 11.17
CA PRO A 282 13.05 -2.66 12.11
C PRO A 282 12.59 -1.33 12.70
N GLU A 283 11.71 -0.59 12.02
CA GLU A 283 11.17 0.72 12.39
C GLU A 283 9.65 0.67 12.66
N CYS A 284 9.07 -0.54 12.78
CA CYS A 284 7.62 -0.74 12.84
C CYS A 284 6.90 -0.09 11.64
N ASP A 285 7.53 -0.12 10.48
CA ASP A 285 7.13 0.57 9.25
C ASP A 285 6.27 -0.26 8.31
N THR A 286 5.91 -1.46 8.73
CA THR A 286 5.01 -2.35 8.01
C THR A 286 4.01 -3.01 8.96
N CYS A 287 2.91 -3.53 8.45
CA CYS A 287 2.02 -4.37 9.24
C CYS A 287 2.53 -5.82 9.34
N LYS A 288 2.27 -6.50 10.46
CA LYS A 288 2.52 -7.94 10.60
C LYS A 288 1.75 -8.73 9.53
N ALA A 289 2.26 -9.89 9.19
CA ALA A 289 1.55 -10.82 8.31
C ALA A 289 0.12 -11.04 8.80
N PHE A 290 -0.85 -11.07 7.87
CA PHE A 290 -2.28 -11.17 8.14
C PHE A 290 -2.97 -9.89 8.66
N TYR A 291 -2.25 -8.83 9.03
CA TYR A 291 -2.83 -7.56 9.49
C TYR A 291 -2.85 -6.49 8.39
N TRP A 292 -3.15 -6.88 7.16
CA TRP A 292 -3.12 -6.03 5.97
C TRP A 292 -4.52 -5.65 5.46
N ASP A 293 -5.48 -5.48 6.36
CA ASP A 293 -6.81 -5.02 5.94
C ASP A 293 -6.87 -3.52 5.66
N ARG A 294 -5.94 -2.76 6.24
CA ARG A 294 -5.75 -1.32 5.99
C ARG A 294 -4.30 -1.03 5.63
N PRO A 295 -4.02 0.10 4.92
CA PRO A 295 -2.64 0.50 4.67
C PRO A 295 -1.96 0.89 5.98
N TRP A 296 -0.68 0.57 6.11
CA TRP A 296 0.10 1.01 7.25
C TRP A 296 0.15 2.54 7.30
N GLN A 297 0.09 3.11 8.52
CA GLN A 297 0.26 4.53 8.79
C GLN A 297 1.08 4.69 10.07
N ARG A 298 1.87 5.77 10.15
CA ARG A 298 2.56 6.16 11.37
C ARG A 298 1.51 6.45 12.46
N ALA A 299 1.77 6.03 13.70
CA ALA A 299 0.95 6.40 14.83
C ALA A 299 1.05 7.90 15.13
N THR A 300 -0.03 8.48 15.59
CA THR A 300 -0.13 9.87 15.99
C THR A 300 -0.74 9.98 17.41
N PRO A 301 -0.59 11.11 18.11
CA PRO A 301 -1.22 11.29 19.42
C PRO A 301 -2.74 11.15 19.43
N LYS A 302 -3.40 11.33 18.27
CA LYS A 302 -4.87 11.18 18.11
C LYS A 302 -5.30 9.76 17.79
N ASP A 303 -4.50 9.02 17.03
CA ASP A 303 -4.80 7.68 16.57
C ASP A 303 -3.50 6.87 16.47
N ALA A 304 -3.48 5.73 17.10
CA ALA A 304 -2.35 4.81 17.02
C ALA A 304 -2.22 4.10 15.66
N HIS A 305 -3.23 4.18 14.80
CA HIS A 305 -3.25 3.55 13.47
C HIS A 305 -2.84 2.08 13.51
N GLU A 306 -3.44 1.33 14.44
CA GLU A 306 -3.17 -0.09 14.58
C GLU A 306 -3.45 -0.84 13.28
N CYS A 307 -2.55 -1.75 12.90
CA CYS A 307 -2.77 -2.63 11.77
C CYS A 307 -3.91 -3.61 12.05
N VAL A 308 -4.86 -3.70 11.12
CA VAL A 308 -6.09 -4.48 11.26
C VAL A 308 -5.96 -5.83 10.57
N ALA A 309 -6.35 -6.89 11.27
CA ALA A 309 -6.35 -8.23 10.71
C ALA A 309 -7.34 -8.36 9.55
N CYS A 310 -6.94 -9.08 8.50
CA CYS A 310 -7.85 -9.42 7.42
C CYS A 310 -8.98 -10.32 7.91
N ASN A 311 -10.22 -9.96 7.58
CA ASN A 311 -11.36 -10.81 7.89
C ASN A 311 -11.48 -11.95 6.86
N CYS A 312 -10.88 -13.09 7.14
CA CYS A 312 -10.93 -14.28 6.29
C CYS A 312 -11.86 -15.38 6.83
N HIS A 313 -12.76 -15.07 7.76
CA HIS A 313 -13.71 -16.01 8.38
C HIS A 313 -13.04 -17.30 8.89
N ARG A 314 -11.78 -17.22 9.34
CA ARG A 314 -10.94 -18.36 9.78
C ARG A 314 -10.60 -19.39 8.68
N HIS A 315 -10.85 -19.07 7.42
CA HIS A 315 -10.57 -19.97 6.30
C HIS A 315 -9.22 -19.70 5.64
N SER A 316 -8.53 -18.64 6.04
CA SER A 316 -7.16 -18.35 5.62
C SER A 316 -6.40 -17.61 6.71
N HIS A 317 -5.08 -17.79 6.74
CA HIS A 317 -4.13 -17.02 7.56
C HIS A 317 -3.21 -16.16 6.68
N ARG A 318 -3.53 -16.01 5.40
CA ARG A 318 -2.76 -15.21 4.45
C ARG A 318 -3.68 -14.24 3.74
N CYS A 319 -3.27 -12.99 3.68
CA CYS A 319 -3.96 -11.97 2.90
C CYS A 319 -2.95 -11.02 2.26
N ARG A 320 -3.43 -10.22 1.32
CA ARG A 320 -2.69 -9.10 0.74
C ARG A 320 -3.57 -7.85 0.74
N PHE A 321 -2.96 -6.69 0.73
CA PHE A 321 -3.66 -5.42 0.61
C PHE A 321 -3.89 -5.03 -0.86
N SER A 322 -5.03 -4.40 -1.13
CA SER A 322 -5.35 -3.74 -2.41
C SER A 322 -5.85 -2.33 -2.16
N MET A 323 -5.11 -1.34 -2.66
CA MET A 323 -5.49 0.08 -2.55
C MET A 323 -6.79 0.39 -3.30
N GLU A 324 -7.01 -0.22 -4.46
CA GLU A 324 -8.23 -0.04 -5.25
C GLU A 324 -9.48 -0.48 -4.46
N LEU A 325 -9.44 -1.67 -3.87
CA LEU A 325 -10.55 -2.16 -3.04
C LEU A 325 -10.73 -1.34 -1.75
N PHE A 326 -9.64 -0.86 -1.17
CA PHE A 326 -9.71 0.03 -0.02
C PHE A 326 -10.44 1.33 -0.35
N GLN A 327 -10.13 1.95 -1.49
CA GLN A 327 -10.84 3.14 -1.96
C GLN A 327 -12.31 2.86 -2.26
N LEU A 328 -12.61 1.76 -2.97
CA LEU A 328 -13.98 1.34 -3.30
C LEU A 328 -14.84 1.02 -2.07
N SER A 329 -14.21 0.54 -0.99
CA SER A 329 -14.90 0.27 0.29
C SER A 329 -15.18 1.53 1.13
N GLY A 330 -14.93 2.73 0.61
CA GLY A 330 -14.98 3.96 1.41
C GLY A 330 -13.85 4.04 2.44
N ARG A 331 -12.68 3.51 2.13
CA ARG A 331 -11.48 3.44 2.99
C ARG A 331 -11.69 2.63 4.28
N GLN A 332 -12.52 1.60 4.23
CA GLN A 332 -12.79 0.74 5.38
C GLN A 332 -11.94 -0.54 5.37
N SER A 333 -11.83 -1.21 4.23
CA SER A 333 -11.15 -2.50 4.11
C SER A 333 -10.53 -2.66 2.72
N GLY A 334 -9.28 -3.14 2.67
CA GLY A 334 -8.52 -3.41 1.44
C GLY A 334 -7.96 -4.83 1.38
N GLY A 335 -8.18 -5.64 2.43
CA GLY A 335 -7.66 -6.99 2.54
C GLY A 335 -8.27 -7.96 1.54
N ILE A 336 -7.44 -8.82 0.96
CA ILE A 336 -7.84 -9.94 0.09
C ILE A 336 -7.24 -11.21 0.68
N CYS A 337 -8.09 -12.11 1.13
CA CYS A 337 -7.67 -13.41 1.65
C CYS A 337 -7.09 -14.29 0.53
N LEU A 338 -6.00 -14.97 0.81
CA LEU A 338 -5.32 -15.86 -0.12
C LEU A 338 -5.47 -17.30 0.36
N ASN A 339 -5.58 -18.24 -0.60
CA ASN A 339 -5.65 -19.66 -0.32
C ASN A 339 -6.78 -20.02 0.68
N CYS A 340 -8.02 -19.62 0.38
CA CYS A 340 -9.19 -19.98 1.16
C CYS A 340 -9.29 -21.50 1.31
N ARG A 341 -9.35 -22.00 2.54
CA ARG A 341 -9.52 -23.43 2.89
C ARG A 341 -10.98 -23.78 3.05
N HIS A 342 -11.27 -25.08 3.33
CA HIS A 342 -12.59 -25.58 3.67
C HIS A 342 -13.63 -25.34 2.56
N HIS A 343 -13.17 -25.40 1.28
CA HIS A 343 -14.02 -25.21 0.10
C HIS A 343 -14.70 -23.82 0.07
N THR A 344 -14.03 -22.80 0.62
CA THR A 344 -14.51 -21.42 0.56
C THR A 344 -13.77 -20.63 -0.51
N ALA A 345 -14.37 -19.53 -0.96
CA ALA A 345 -13.86 -18.64 -1.99
C ALA A 345 -14.31 -17.20 -1.71
N GLY A 346 -13.85 -16.28 -2.56
CA GLY A 346 -14.16 -14.86 -2.46
C GLY A 346 -13.10 -14.07 -1.68
N ARG A 347 -13.22 -12.75 -1.71
CA ARG A 347 -12.26 -11.81 -1.11
C ARG A 347 -11.98 -12.09 0.37
N HIS A 348 -13.01 -12.48 1.10
CA HIS A 348 -12.97 -12.76 2.53
C HIS A 348 -13.22 -14.24 2.84
N CYS A 349 -13.09 -15.14 1.85
CA CYS A 349 -13.47 -16.55 1.94
C CYS A 349 -14.94 -16.72 2.41
N GLN A 350 -15.82 -15.82 2.01
CA GLN A 350 -17.21 -15.75 2.48
C GLN A 350 -18.20 -16.58 1.67
N TYR A 351 -17.80 -17.02 0.47
CA TYR A 351 -18.61 -17.85 -0.42
C TYR A 351 -18.10 -19.28 -0.41
N CYS A 352 -18.90 -20.22 -0.88
CA CYS A 352 -18.43 -21.56 -1.17
C CYS A 352 -17.79 -21.66 -2.56
N SER A 353 -16.79 -22.51 -2.70
CA SER A 353 -16.17 -22.79 -4.01
C SER A 353 -17.17 -23.48 -4.95
N PRO A 354 -16.99 -23.39 -6.28
CA PRO A 354 -17.81 -24.15 -7.23
C PRO A 354 -17.89 -25.63 -6.86
N GLY A 355 -19.09 -26.23 -6.93
CA GLY A 355 -19.35 -27.58 -6.48
C GLY A 355 -19.73 -27.72 -5.00
N PHE A 356 -19.76 -26.62 -4.26
CA PHE A 356 -20.16 -26.57 -2.86
C PHE A 356 -21.26 -25.54 -2.63
N LYS A 357 -22.15 -25.81 -1.66
CA LYS A 357 -23.23 -24.92 -1.20
C LYS A 357 -23.05 -24.53 0.24
N ARG A 358 -23.61 -23.40 0.63
CA ARG A 358 -23.59 -22.91 2.01
C ARG A 358 -24.47 -23.79 2.93
N ASP A 359 -23.92 -24.19 4.06
CA ASP A 359 -24.66 -24.79 5.15
C ASP A 359 -25.09 -23.71 6.15
N PHE A 360 -26.32 -23.26 6.06
CA PHE A 360 -26.85 -22.20 6.92
C PHE A 360 -27.07 -22.64 8.39
N SER A 361 -27.01 -23.94 8.70
CA SER A 361 -27.03 -24.42 10.09
C SER A 361 -25.75 -24.15 10.86
N ARG A 362 -24.69 -23.66 10.16
CA ARG A 362 -23.37 -23.40 10.74
C ARG A 362 -22.91 -21.97 10.46
N PRO A 363 -22.16 -21.34 11.37
CA PRO A 363 -21.60 -20.02 11.12
C PRO A 363 -20.60 -20.07 9.94
N VAL A 364 -20.41 -18.94 9.26
CA VAL A 364 -19.48 -18.84 8.12
C VAL A 364 -18.03 -19.19 8.53
N THR A 365 -17.67 -19.01 9.78
CA THR A 365 -16.33 -19.30 10.33
C THR A 365 -16.08 -20.78 10.59
N SER A 366 -17.10 -21.64 10.41
CA SER A 366 -16.97 -23.08 10.62
C SER A 366 -16.20 -23.73 9.46
N ASN A 367 -15.28 -24.65 9.78
CA ASN A 367 -14.58 -25.46 8.77
C ASN A 367 -15.53 -26.35 7.92
N ARG A 368 -16.78 -26.52 8.34
CA ARG A 368 -17.84 -27.26 7.64
C ARG A 368 -18.93 -26.33 7.12
N ALA A 369 -18.63 -25.05 6.89
CA ALA A 369 -19.56 -24.06 6.40
C ALA A 369 -20.02 -24.32 4.96
N CYS A 370 -19.23 -25.04 4.17
CA CYS A 370 -19.54 -25.44 2.80
C CYS A 370 -19.68 -26.96 2.71
N LYS A 371 -20.81 -27.40 2.17
CA LYS A 371 -21.13 -28.80 1.87
C LYS A 371 -21.08 -29.04 0.37
N ALA A 372 -20.58 -30.19 -0.07
CA ALA A 372 -20.59 -30.55 -1.48
C ALA A 372 -22.03 -30.55 -2.05
N CYS A 373 -22.19 -30.11 -3.28
CA CYS A 373 -23.43 -30.22 -4.02
C CYS A 373 -23.76 -31.72 -4.27
N GLN A 374 -24.95 -32.13 -3.95
CA GLN A 374 -25.43 -33.51 -4.16
C GLN A 374 -26.12 -33.63 -5.52
N CYS A 375 -25.48 -33.18 -6.60
CA CYS A 375 -26.07 -33.24 -7.93
C CYS A 375 -26.07 -34.68 -8.48
N HIS A 376 -27.19 -35.12 -9.04
CA HIS A 376 -27.32 -36.46 -9.60
C HIS A 376 -26.39 -36.63 -10.82
N PRO A 377 -25.53 -37.66 -10.87
CA PRO A 377 -24.49 -37.76 -11.87
C PRO A 377 -25.02 -37.85 -13.32
N VAL A 378 -26.19 -38.39 -13.51
CA VAL A 378 -26.81 -38.53 -14.84
C VAL A 378 -27.75 -37.36 -15.17
N GLY A 379 -28.50 -36.87 -14.19
CA GLY A 379 -29.56 -35.85 -14.41
C GLY A 379 -29.06 -34.41 -14.40
N ALA A 380 -27.93 -34.13 -13.77
CA ALA A 380 -27.35 -32.78 -13.71
C ALA A 380 -26.35 -32.53 -14.85
N ILE A 381 -26.15 -31.26 -15.17
CA ILE A 381 -25.15 -30.81 -16.17
C ILE A 381 -23.72 -30.68 -15.52
N GLY A 382 -23.53 -31.28 -14.38
CA GLY A 382 -22.25 -31.24 -13.65
C GLY A 382 -22.46 -31.21 -12.13
N ALA A 383 -21.37 -31.09 -11.40
CA ALA A 383 -21.40 -31.08 -9.93
C ALA A 383 -21.59 -29.68 -9.31
N ILE A 384 -22.04 -28.69 -10.10
CA ILE A 384 -22.21 -27.28 -9.63
C ILE A 384 -23.67 -27.04 -9.27
N CYS A 385 -23.88 -26.45 -8.09
CA CYS A 385 -25.21 -26.05 -7.64
C CYS A 385 -25.22 -24.57 -7.20
N ASN A 386 -26.41 -23.99 -7.08
CA ASN A 386 -26.57 -22.68 -6.49
C ASN A 386 -26.11 -22.68 -5.03
N GLN A 387 -25.25 -21.75 -4.66
CA GLN A 387 -24.61 -21.73 -3.34
C GLN A 387 -25.59 -21.49 -2.19
N THR A 388 -26.71 -20.83 -2.45
CA THR A 388 -27.74 -20.50 -1.46
C THR A 388 -28.81 -21.57 -1.38
N THR A 389 -29.41 -21.90 -2.52
CA THR A 389 -30.56 -22.84 -2.56
C THR A 389 -30.10 -24.30 -2.63
N GLY A 390 -28.92 -24.57 -3.15
CA GLY A 390 -28.42 -25.91 -3.43
C GLY A 390 -29.02 -26.54 -4.70
N GLN A 391 -29.74 -25.76 -5.53
CA GLN A 391 -30.31 -26.22 -6.79
C GLN A 391 -29.20 -26.54 -7.80
N CYS A 392 -29.16 -27.79 -8.23
CA CYS A 392 -28.25 -28.20 -9.29
C CYS A 392 -28.78 -27.77 -10.67
N GLN A 393 -27.86 -27.58 -11.62
CA GLN A 393 -28.25 -27.36 -13.02
C GLN A 393 -28.69 -28.68 -13.65
N CYS A 394 -29.99 -28.81 -13.91
CA CYS A 394 -30.55 -30.04 -14.47
C CYS A 394 -30.45 -30.04 -15.99
N LYS A 395 -30.31 -31.25 -16.57
CA LYS A 395 -30.47 -31.48 -17.99
C LYS A 395 -31.94 -31.25 -18.42
N ASN A 396 -32.17 -31.11 -19.71
CA ASN A 396 -33.51 -30.89 -20.25
C ASN A 396 -34.47 -32.00 -19.84
N GLY A 397 -35.69 -31.64 -19.40
CA GLY A 397 -36.70 -32.58 -18.94
C GLY A 397 -36.43 -33.19 -17.55
N VAL A 398 -35.33 -32.83 -16.87
CA VAL A 398 -34.99 -33.27 -15.51
C VAL A 398 -35.37 -32.21 -14.50
N ALA A 399 -35.90 -32.61 -13.35
CA ALA A 399 -36.35 -31.75 -12.27
C ALA A 399 -35.83 -32.22 -10.89
N GLY A 400 -36.08 -31.40 -9.87
CA GLY A 400 -35.69 -31.64 -8.49
C GLY A 400 -34.42 -30.87 -8.10
N LEU A 401 -34.26 -30.65 -6.80
CA LEU A 401 -33.10 -29.90 -6.24
C LEU A 401 -31.76 -30.49 -6.68
N THR A 402 -31.67 -31.81 -6.73
CA THR A 402 -30.48 -32.57 -7.10
C THR A 402 -30.55 -33.12 -8.54
N CYS A 403 -31.57 -32.77 -9.33
CA CYS A 403 -31.80 -33.30 -10.68
C CYS A 403 -32.00 -34.83 -10.71
N ASN A 404 -32.76 -35.36 -9.77
CA ASN A 404 -32.91 -36.81 -9.56
C ASN A 404 -34.29 -37.38 -10.04
N ARG A 405 -35.14 -36.58 -10.68
CA ARG A 405 -36.42 -36.99 -11.20
C ARG A 405 -36.73 -36.32 -12.54
N CYS A 406 -37.62 -36.89 -13.32
CA CYS A 406 -38.10 -36.23 -14.52
C CYS A 406 -39.10 -35.11 -14.20
N ALA A 407 -39.14 -34.07 -15.02
CA ALA A 407 -40.11 -33.01 -14.97
C ALA A 407 -41.51 -33.53 -15.38
N GLN A 408 -42.56 -32.81 -15.03
CA GLN A 408 -43.92 -33.15 -15.45
C GLN A 408 -44.00 -33.20 -16.99
N GLY A 409 -44.61 -34.23 -17.53
CA GLY A 409 -44.70 -34.48 -18.97
C GLY A 409 -43.43 -35.18 -19.57
N PHE A 410 -42.51 -35.64 -18.71
CA PHE A 410 -41.34 -36.41 -19.13
C PHE A 410 -41.31 -37.75 -18.40
N GLN A 411 -40.87 -38.79 -19.10
CA GLN A 411 -40.61 -40.13 -18.57
C GLN A 411 -39.11 -40.48 -18.58
N GLN A 412 -38.72 -41.40 -17.71
CA GLN A 412 -37.32 -41.82 -17.57
C GLN A 412 -36.86 -42.57 -18.83
N SER A 413 -35.69 -42.19 -19.33
CA SER A 413 -35.02 -42.85 -20.46
C SER A 413 -33.80 -43.61 -19.98
N ARG A 414 -33.36 -44.63 -20.73
CA ARG A 414 -32.12 -45.35 -20.50
C ARG A 414 -30.87 -44.58 -20.99
N SER A 415 -31.07 -43.44 -21.65
CA SER A 415 -29.96 -42.65 -22.19
C SER A 415 -29.35 -41.73 -21.09
N ALA A 416 -28.05 -41.85 -20.85
CA ALA A 416 -27.34 -40.94 -19.94
C ALA A 416 -27.24 -39.50 -20.48
N LEU A 417 -27.38 -39.30 -21.79
CA LEU A 417 -27.36 -37.98 -22.41
C LEU A 417 -28.68 -37.24 -22.28
N ALA A 418 -29.80 -37.98 -22.42
CA ALA A 418 -31.17 -37.48 -22.28
C ALA A 418 -31.95 -38.38 -21.29
N PRO A 419 -31.70 -38.24 -19.97
CA PRO A 419 -32.24 -39.17 -18.97
C PRO A 419 -33.76 -39.04 -18.79
N CYS A 420 -34.37 -37.96 -19.27
CA CYS A 420 -35.83 -37.77 -19.30
C CYS A 420 -36.26 -37.37 -20.72
N MET A 421 -37.21 -38.12 -21.29
CA MET A 421 -37.78 -37.86 -22.61
C MET A 421 -39.23 -37.44 -22.44
N ARG A 422 -39.70 -36.54 -23.30
CA ARG A 422 -41.10 -36.11 -23.29
C ARG A 422 -42.02 -37.29 -23.54
N ILE A 423 -43.08 -37.44 -22.75
CA ILE A 423 -44.11 -38.43 -22.97
C ILE A 423 -44.81 -38.05 -24.26
N GLN A 424 -44.72 -38.89 -25.29
CA GLN A 424 -45.60 -38.79 -26.43
C GLN A 424 -46.95 -39.38 -25.98
N GLU A 425 -47.95 -38.53 -25.82
CA GLU A 425 -49.32 -39.02 -25.76
C GLU A 425 -49.58 -39.71 -27.09
N GLU A 426 -49.84 -41.02 -27.07
CA GLU A 426 -50.43 -41.74 -28.19
C GLU A 426 -51.80 -41.10 -28.45
N MET A 427 -51.85 -40.18 -29.39
CA MET A 427 -53.13 -39.70 -29.93
C MET A 427 -53.78 -40.85 -30.70
N THR A 428 -54.79 -41.40 -30.10
CA THR A 428 -55.81 -42.21 -30.80
C THR A 428 -56.22 -41.45 -32.07
N THR A 429 -56.03 -42.08 -33.22
CA THR A 429 -56.21 -41.53 -34.53
C THR A 429 -57.68 -41.16 -34.76
N THR A 430 -58.00 -39.89 -34.63
CA THR A 430 -59.10 -39.30 -35.36
C THR A 430 -58.46 -38.36 -36.36
N ILE A 431 -58.57 -38.72 -37.62
CA ILE A 431 -58.11 -37.99 -38.76
C ILE A 431 -58.89 -36.68 -38.84
N ILE A 432 -58.31 -35.58 -38.32
CA ILE A 432 -58.61 -34.20 -38.67
C ILE A 432 -57.38 -33.66 -39.34
N PRO A 433 -57.45 -33.09 -40.56
CA PRO A 433 -56.28 -32.59 -41.26
C PRO A 433 -55.67 -31.48 -40.45
N PRO A 434 -54.32 -31.28 -40.55
CA PRO A 434 -53.66 -30.28 -39.79
C PRO A 434 -54.16 -28.91 -40.17
N GLN A 435 -54.92 -28.28 -39.31
CA GLN A 435 -55.08 -26.85 -39.33
C GLN A 435 -53.78 -26.28 -38.93
N GLU A 436 -53.06 -25.81 -39.93
CA GLU A 436 -52.00 -24.86 -39.75
C GLU A 436 -52.48 -23.78 -38.77
N TRP A 437 -51.74 -23.64 -37.68
CA TRP A 437 -51.83 -22.47 -36.83
C TRP A 437 -51.35 -21.25 -37.58
N ASN A 438 -52.15 -20.77 -38.55
CA ASN A 438 -52.11 -19.43 -39.09
C ASN A 438 -52.93 -18.51 -38.19
N ALA A 439 -52.47 -18.35 -36.96
CA ALA A 439 -52.94 -17.28 -36.12
C ALA A 439 -52.34 -15.98 -36.64
N GLY A 440 -53.08 -15.24 -37.44
CA GLY A 440 -52.98 -13.80 -37.45
C GLY A 440 -51.77 -13.15 -38.10
N GLU A 441 -51.05 -13.79 -39.05
CA GLU A 441 -49.92 -13.18 -39.71
C GLU A 441 -50.18 -12.65 -41.14
N LYS A 442 -51.33 -12.07 -41.41
CA LYS A 442 -51.58 -11.44 -42.70
C LYS A 442 -51.45 -9.90 -42.72
N GLY A 443 -51.04 -9.26 -41.62
CA GLY A 443 -50.77 -7.82 -41.57
C GLY A 443 -49.34 -7.41 -41.36
N GLY A 444 -48.45 -8.27 -40.78
CA GLY A 444 -47.16 -7.86 -40.26
C GLY A 444 -45.93 -7.93 -41.20
N HIS A 445 -45.99 -8.72 -42.28
CA HIS A 445 -44.79 -8.91 -43.13
C HIS A 445 -44.43 -7.72 -44.04
N THR A 446 -45.39 -6.90 -44.40
CA THR A 446 -45.15 -5.71 -45.23
C THR A 446 -44.60 -4.53 -44.38
N GLU A 447 -45.11 -4.33 -43.18
CA GLU A 447 -44.66 -3.30 -42.24
C GLU A 447 -43.24 -3.56 -41.73
N CYS A 448 -42.88 -4.80 -41.38
CA CYS A 448 -41.53 -5.11 -40.92
C CYS A 448 -40.46 -5.00 -42.00
N ARG A 449 -40.78 -5.25 -43.27
CA ARG A 449 -39.80 -5.02 -44.37
C ARG A 449 -39.51 -3.54 -44.64
N SER A 450 -40.45 -2.66 -44.34
CA SER A 450 -40.23 -1.22 -44.39
C SER A 450 -39.56 -0.67 -43.11
N HIS A 451 -39.66 -1.38 -42.00
CA HIS A 451 -39.15 -0.95 -40.72
C HIS A 451 -37.65 -1.21 -40.54
N CYS A 452 -37.16 -2.40 -40.88
CA CYS A 452 -35.75 -2.72 -40.85
C CYS A 452 -35.37 -3.78 -41.91
N THR A 453 -34.13 -3.64 -42.44
CA THR A 453 -33.51 -4.66 -43.32
C THR A 453 -32.75 -5.66 -42.43
N PRO A 454 -32.94 -6.99 -42.61
CA PRO A 454 -32.18 -7.97 -41.85
C PRO A 454 -30.68 -7.77 -42.03
N PRO A 455 -29.87 -7.83 -40.93
CA PRO A 455 -28.45 -7.58 -41.03
C PRO A 455 -27.79 -8.58 -41.97
N GLN A 456 -27.05 -8.07 -42.96
CA GLN A 456 -26.28 -8.89 -43.90
C GLN A 456 -25.29 -9.78 -43.11
N ARG A 457 -25.20 -11.06 -43.47
CA ARG A 457 -24.40 -12.11 -42.77
C ARG A 457 -22.90 -11.85 -42.63
N ARG A 458 -22.34 -10.77 -43.29
CA ARG A 458 -20.92 -10.41 -43.21
C ARG A 458 -20.75 -8.92 -42.91
N VAL A 459 -20.57 -8.61 -41.63
CA VAL A 459 -20.18 -7.25 -41.22
C VAL A 459 -18.66 -7.15 -41.24
N HIS A 460 -18.11 -6.42 -42.21
CA HIS A 460 -16.69 -6.07 -42.28
C HIS A 460 -16.42 -4.87 -41.35
N MET A 461 -15.90 -5.14 -40.13
CA MET A 461 -15.46 -4.12 -39.21
C MET A 461 -14.08 -3.61 -39.61
N ASN A 462 -13.98 -2.33 -40.01
CA ASN A 462 -12.74 -1.60 -40.24
C ASN A 462 -12.68 -0.36 -39.32
N LEU A 463 -11.52 0.30 -39.24
CA LEU A 463 -11.32 1.47 -38.39
C LEU A 463 -12.32 2.59 -38.73
N ARG A 464 -12.54 2.84 -40.03
CA ARG A 464 -13.46 3.91 -40.50
C ARG A 464 -14.89 3.69 -40.02
N ASN A 465 -15.38 2.45 -40.03
CA ASN A 465 -16.72 2.09 -39.54
C ASN A 465 -16.78 2.14 -38.02
N TYR A 466 -15.69 1.75 -37.32
CA TYR A 466 -15.57 1.89 -35.88
C TYR A 466 -15.63 3.35 -35.45
N CYS A 467 -14.95 4.26 -36.16
CA CYS A 467 -14.91 5.69 -35.85
C CYS A 467 -16.26 6.40 -36.03
N LYS A 468 -17.15 5.88 -36.87
CA LYS A 468 -18.47 6.44 -37.11
C LYS A 468 -19.51 6.11 -36.05
N LYS A 469 -19.18 5.18 -35.12
CA LYS A 469 -20.12 4.72 -34.08
C LYS A 469 -19.83 5.40 -32.75
N ASP A 470 -20.86 5.68 -32.00
CA ASP A 470 -20.75 6.38 -30.72
C ASP A 470 -20.39 5.43 -29.59
N TYR A 471 -20.96 4.21 -29.58
CA TYR A 471 -20.56 3.20 -28.63
C TYR A 471 -20.26 1.84 -29.29
N VAL A 472 -19.25 1.15 -28.74
CA VAL A 472 -18.87 -0.23 -29.07
C VAL A 472 -18.54 -0.95 -27.77
N LEU A 473 -19.30 -1.99 -27.45
CA LEU A 473 -19.12 -2.71 -26.20
C LEU A 473 -19.31 -4.21 -26.35
N ARG A 474 -18.73 -4.97 -25.42
CA ARG A 474 -19.04 -6.38 -25.22
C ARG A 474 -19.92 -6.51 -23.98
N ALA A 475 -21.11 -7.08 -24.14
CA ALA A 475 -22.01 -7.34 -23.03
C ALA A 475 -22.60 -8.74 -23.07
N GLN A 476 -22.95 -9.28 -21.92
CA GLN A 476 -23.72 -10.51 -21.77
C GLN A 476 -25.13 -10.14 -21.28
N LEU A 477 -26.15 -10.64 -21.96
CA LEU A 477 -27.55 -10.40 -21.57
C LEU A 477 -27.93 -11.38 -20.45
N LEU A 478 -28.40 -10.85 -19.32
CA LEU A 478 -28.72 -11.64 -18.11
C LEU A 478 -30.20 -11.89 -17.94
N ALA A 479 -31.03 -10.89 -18.20
CA ALA A 479 -32.49 -10.95 -18.05
C ALA A 479 -33.16 -10.03 -19.07
N ILE A 480 -34.49 -10.24 -19.25
CA ILE A 480 -35.35 -9.41 -20.08
C ILE A 480 -36.66 -9.16 -19.35
N GLU A 481 -37.12 -7.92 -19.34
CA GLU A 481 -38.38 -7.50 -18.76
C GLU A 481 -39.11 -6.54 -19.72
N LYS A 482 -40.47 -6.62 -19.78
CA LYS A 482 -41.28 -5.70 -20.57
C LYS A 482 -41.63 -4.46 -19.76
N SER A 483 -41.39 -3.28 -20.30
CA SER A 483 -41.71 -1.99 -19.66
C SER A 483 -42.43 -1.06 -20.64
N GLY A 484 -43.75 -1.14 -20.68
CA GLY A 484 -44.60 -0.42 -21.64
C GLY A 484 -44.35 -0.83 -23.09
N THR A 485 -43.94 0.13 -23.94
CA THR A 485 -43.58 -0.07 -25.37
C THR A 485 -42.12 -0.44 -25.57
N TRP A 486 -41.41 -0.72 -24.49
CA TRP A 486 -39.99 -1.04 -24.48
C TRP A 486 -39.70 -2.39 -23.84
N TRP A 487 -38.65 -3.04 -24.29
CA TRP A 487 -38.04 -4.18 -23.62
C TRP A 487 -36.74 -3.75 -22.94
N GLN A 488 -36.64 -3.97 -21.65
CA GLN A 488 -35.45 -3.72 -20.86
C GLN A 488 -34.65 -5.02 -20.70
N PHE A 489 -33.45 -5.05 -21.23
CA PHE A 489 -32.49 -6.11 -20.98
C PHE A 489 -31.54 -5.69 -19.86
N THR A 490 -31.37 -6.54 -18.85
CA THR A 490 -30.26 -6.42 -17.91
C THR A 490 -29.02 -6.99 -18.57
N ALA A 491 -28.07 -6.12 -18.92
CA ALA A 491 -26.84 -6.51 -19.59
C ALA A 491 -25.63 -6.32 -18.66
N SER A 492 -24.80 -7.36 -18.54
CA SER A 492 -23.48 -7.25 -17.90
C SER A 492 -22.46 -6.78 -18.92
N VAL A 493 -22.04 -5.52 -18.82
CA VAL A 493 -21.02 -4.93 -19.70
C VAL A 493 -19.64 -5.39 -19.31
N LEU A 494 -19.05 -6.26 -20.13
CA LEU A 494 -17.74 -6.87 -19.90
C LEU A 494 -16.58 -5.96 -20.33
N THR A 495 -16.74 -5.28 -21.47
CA THR A 495 -15.69 -4.41 -22.01
C THR A 495 -16.30 -3.29 -22.85
N VAL A 496 -15.86 -2.06 -22.63
CA VAL A 496 -16.20 -0.89 -23.44
C VAL A 496 -15.00 -0.57 -24.32
N TYR A 497 -15.17 -0.64 -25.65
CA TYR A 497 -14.14 -0.31 -26.64
C TYR A 497 -14.27 1.13 -27.14
N ARG A 498 -15.48 1.68 -27.16
CA ARG A 498 -15.77 3.06 -27.54
C ARG A 498 -17.02 3.55 -26.79
N GLN A 499 -17.01 4.82 -26.41
CA GLN A 499 -18.18 5.57 -25.90
C GLN A 499 -17.95 7.06 -26.19
N ARG A 500 -19.02 7.79 -26.48
CA ARG A 500 -19.00 9.25 -26.70
C ARG A 500 -19.86 9.99 -25.69
N HIS A 501 -21.16 9.99 -25.84
CA HIS A 501 -22.09 10.82 -25.05
C HIS A 501 -22.63 10.10 -23.83
N VAL A 502 -23.19 8.91 -23.98
CA VAL A 502 -23.75 8.13 -22.86
C VAL A 502 -22.62 7.47 -22.03
N PRO A 503 -22.55 7.71 -20.70
CA PRO A 503 -21.55 7.09 -19.85
C PRO A 503 -21.85 5.60 -19.63
N ILE A 504 -21.11 4.73 -20.30
CA ILE A 504 -21.24 3.28 -20.18
C ILE A 504 -20.27 2.76 -19.12
N ARG A 505 -20.80 2.15 -18.07
CA ARG A 505 -20.01 1.56 -16.98
C ARG A 505 -19.86 0.05 -17.19
N ARG A 506 -18.76 -0.53 -16.69
CA ARG A 506 -18.61 -1.99 -16.61
C ARG A 506 -19.47 -2.53 -15.48
N GLY A 507 -20.04 -3.71 -15.69
CA GLY A 507 -20.98 -4.33 -14.76
C GLY A 507 -22.41 -4.34 -15.30
N GLU A 508 -23.39 -4.51 -14.43
CA GLU A 508 -24.79 -4.59 -14.82
C GLU A 508 -25.35 -3.21 -15.16
N GLN A 509 -25.96 -3.12 -16.34
CA GLN A 509 -26.64 -1.93 -16.85
C GLN A 509 -27.91 -2.29 -17.59
N PRO A 510 -28.97 -1.46 -17.50
CA PRO A 510 -30.16 -1.60 -18.33
C PRO A 510 -29.87 -1.19 -19.78
N LEU A 511 -30.37 -2.00 -20.70
CA LEU A 511 -30.28 -1.81 -22.15
C LEU A 511 -31.70 -1.85 -22.70
N TRP A 512 -32.09 -0.80 -23.40
CA TRP A 512 -33.47 -0.61 -23.82
C TRP A 512 -33.65 -0.88 -25.30
N VAL A 513 -34.69 -1.65 -25.67
CA VAL A 513 -35.00 -2.02 -27.06
C VAL A 513 -36.45 -1.69 -27.33
N PRO A 514 -36.81 -0.97 -28.41
CA PRO A 514 -38.18 -0.73 -28.80
C PRO A 514 -38.91 -2.04 -29.09
N GLU A 515 -40.16 -2.17 -28.67
CA GLU A 515 -40.97 -3.39 -28.86
C GLU A 515 -41.08 -3.76 -30.35
N GLN A 516 -41.26 -2.77 -31.21
CA GLN A 516 -41.40 -2.97 -32.66
C GLN A 516 -40.11 -3.55 -33.30
N ASP A 517 -38.94 -3.13 -32.82
CA ASP A 517 -37.64 -3.61 -33.34
C ASP A 517 -37.37 -5.07 -32.97
N LEU A 518 -37.84 -5.48 -31.80
CA LEU A 518 -37.74 -6.87 -31.35
C LEU A 518 -38.79 -7.75 -32.07
N ALA A 519 -40.03 -7.25 -32.20
CA ALA A 519 -41.12 -7.93 -32.91
C ALA A 519 -40.81 -8.16 -34.39
N CYS A 520 -40.21 -7.15 -35.07
CA CYS A 520 -39.76 -7.25 -36.44
C CYS A 520 -38.45 -8.01 -36.60
N ARG A 521 -37.87 -8.54 -35.54
CA ARG A 521 -36.56 -9.26 -35.53
C ARG A 521 -35.39 -8.44 -36.11
N CYS A 522 -35.43 -7.11 -35.96
CA CYS A 522 -34.33 -6.25 -36.37
C CYS A 522 -33.05 -6.61 -35.59
N LEU A 523 -33.21 -7.00 -34.33
CA LEU A 523 -32.14 -7.43 -33.44
C LEU A 523 -32.37 -8.87 -32.96
N HIS A 524 -31.37 -9.74 -33.09
CA HIS A 524 -31.42 -11.12 -32.61
C HIS A 524 -30.76 -11.25 -31.24
N LEU A 525 -31.49 -10.96 -30.18
CA LEU A 525 -31.01 -10.97 -28.81
C LEU A 525 -31.53 -12.21 -28.06
N GLN A 526 -30.66 -12.90 -27.33
CA GLN A 526 -31.00 -14.05 -26.48
C GLN A 526 -30.36 -13.89 -25.11
N VAL A 527 -31.13 -14.05 -24.06
CA VAL A 527 -30.63 -14.05 -22.69
C VAL A 527 -29.63 -15.20 -22.48
N GLY A 528 -28.58 -14.93 -21.71
CA GLY A 528 -27.46 -15.86 -21.44
C GLY A 528 -26.30 -15.80 -22.44
N LYS A 529 -26.46 -15.12 -23.59
CA LYS A 529 -25.41 -15.00 -24.59
C LYS A 529 -24.65 -13.68 -24.51
N SER A 530 -23.38 -13.72 -24.94
CA SER A 530 -22.54 -12.52 -25.05
C SER A 530 -22.58 -11.97 -26.48
N TYR A 531 -22.65 -10.65 -26.59
CA TYR A 531 -22.74 -9.93 -27.86
C TYR A 531 -21.67 -8.84 -27.96
N LEU A 532 -21.27 -8.56 -29.20
CA LEU A 532 -20.68 -7.30 -29.58
C LEU A 532 -21.82 -6.36 -29.98
N ILE A 533 -21.99 -5.30 -29.22
CA ILE A 533 -23.05 -4.30 -29.43
C ILE A 533 -22.42 -3.01 -29.94
N ILE A 534 -23.00 -2.46 -30.99
CA ILE A 534 -22.50 -1.29 -31.71
C ILE A 534 -23.68 -0.41 -32.06
N GLY A 535 -23.64 0.86 -31.72
CA GLY A 535 -24.72 1.80 -32.00
C GLY A 535 -24.29 3.25 -31.98
N ASN A 536 -25.27 4.14 -32.14
CA ASN A 536 -25.14 5.58 -32.06
C ASN A 536 -26.06 6.09 -30.93
N ASP A 537 -25.71 7.22 -30.33
CA ASP A 537 -26.44 7.85 -29.19
C ASP A 537 -27.26 9.06 -29.67
N ASP A 538 -27.04 9.53 -30.90
CA ASP A 538 -27.56 10.82 -31.39
C ASP A 538 -29.11 10.90 -31.47
N GLU A 539 -29.79 9.75 -31.54
CA GLU A 539 -31.26 9.69 -31.67
C GLU A 539 -31.94 9.19 -30.38
N SER A 540 -31.22 9.14 -29.24
CA SER A 540 -31.78 8.68 -27.99
C SER A 540 -32.72 9.74 -27.39
N PRO A 541 -34.01 9.42 -27.16
CA PRO A 541 -34.95 10.33 -26.52
C PRO A 541 -34.62 10.60 -25.04
N ASP A 542 -33.75 9.81 -24.45
CA ASP A 542 -33.28 9.97 -23.06
C ASP A 542 -31.75 9.78 -23.03
N PRO A 543 -30.97 10.85 -22.80
CA PRO A 543 -29.51 10.79 -22.79
C PRO A 543 -28.92 9.94 -21.65
N ALA A 544 -29.74 9.52 -20.70
CA ALA A 544 -29.31 8.65 -19.60
C ALA A 544 -29.51 7.15 -19.91
N ARG A 545 -30.17 6.78 -21.01
CA ARG A 545 -30.49 5.40 -21.37
C ARG A 545 -29.65 4.89 -22.53
N LEU A 546 -29.11 3.70 -22.39
CA LEU A 546 -28.46 2.99 -23.49
C LEU A 546 -29.53 2.28 -24.32
N ILE A 547 -29.81 2.80 -25.51
CA ILE A 547 -30.87 2.31 -26.41
C ILE A 547 -30.24 1.52 -27.56
N LEU A 548 -30.79 0.34 -27.82
CA LEU A 548 -30.56 -0.43 -29.03
C LEU A 548 -31.79 -0.33 -29.92
N ASP A 549 -31.65 0.28 -31.06
CA ASP A 549 -32.68 0.46 -32.09
C ASP A 549 -32.39 -0.38 -33.35
N LYS A 550 -33.22 -0.24 -34.35
CA LYS A 550 -33.07 -0.88 -35.68
C LYS A 550 -31.77 -0.53 -36.40
N ASN A 551 -31.11 0.59 -36.04
CA ASN A 551 -29.83 1.05 -36.63
C ASN A 551 -28.61 0.53 -35.85
N SER A 552 -28.87 -0.09 -34.70
CA SER A 552 -27.87 -0.73 -33.85
C SER A 552 -27.55 -2.15 -34.34
N LEU A 553 -26.33 -2.61 -34.06
CA LEU A 553 -25.86 -3.93 -34.44
C LEU A 553 -25.54 -4.76 -33.21
N ALA A 554 -26.17 -5.91 -33.09
CA ALA A 554 -25.88 -6.88 -32.03
C ALA A 554 -25.44 -8.21 -32.66
N LEU A 555 -24.17 -8.55 -32.55
CA LEU A 555 -23.57 -9.75 -33.11
C LEU A 555 -23.12 -10.70 -32.00
N PRO A 556 -23.38 -12.03 -32.09
CA PRO A 556 -22.83 -12.99 -31.15
C PRO A 556 -21.33 -12.83 -31.03
N TRP A 557 -20.80 -12.75 -29.80
CA TRP A 557 -19.39 -12.48 -29.55
C TRP A 557 -18.47 -13.56 -30.15
N ARG A 558 -17.35 -13.11 -30.72
CA ARG A 558 -16.23 -13.97 -31.20
C ARG A 558 -14.92 -13.42 -30.64
N ASP A 559 -14.09 -14.26 -30.04
CA ASP A 559 -12.85 -13.86 -29.41
C ASP A 559 -11.83 -13.21 -30.37
N ALA A 560 -11.86 -13.60 -31.64
CA ALA A 560 -11.05 -12.98 -32.69
C ALA A 560 -11.26 -11.45 -32.83
N TRP A 561 -12.38 -10.93 -32.39
CA TRP A 561 -12.65 -9.48 -32.44
C TRP A 561 -11.95 -8.71 -31.33
N ALA A 562 -11.62 -9.34 -30.20
CA ALA A 562 -11.03 -8.64 -29.05
C ALA A 562 -9.72 -7.92 -29.41
N HIS A 563 -8.82 -8.58 -30.11
CA HIS A 563 -7.54 -8.00 -30.54
C HIS A 563 -7.74 -6.84 -31.51
N LYS A 564 -8.60 -7.02 -32.51
CA LYS A 564 -8.89 -6.01 -33.52
C LYS A 564 -9.53 -4.75 -32.94
N LEU A 565 -10.48 -4.91 -32.04
CA LEU A 565 -11.16 -3.79 -31.36
C LEU A 565 -10.24 -3.02 -30.41
N ARG A 566 -9.33 -3.70 -29.71
CA ARG A 566 -8.28 -3.04 -28.90
C ARG A 566 -7.33 -2.21 -29.76
N SER A 567 -6.95 -2.73 -30.93
CA SER A 567 -6.14 -1.97 -31.89
C SER A 567 -6.87 -0.71 -32.37
N PHE A 568 -8.16 -0.80 -32.68
CA PHE A 568 -8.96 0.36 -33.09
C PHE A 568 -9.11 1.37 -31.95
N GLN A 569 -9.30 0.91 -30.70
CA GLN A 569 -9.36 1.75 -29.51
C GLN A 569 -8.05 2.54 -29.32
N GLN A 570 -6.90 1.89 -29.49
CA GLN A 570 -5.60 2.57 -29.40
C GLN A 570 -5.41 3.60 -30.51
N GLN A 571 -5.82 3.28 -31.74
CA GLN A 571 -5.75 4.20 -32.88
C GLN A 571 -6.69 5.41 -32.67
N SER A 572 -7.89 5.19 -32.16
CA SER A 572 -8.84 6.26 -31.79
C SER A 572 -8.26 7.19 -30.73
N ARG A 573 -7.61 6.64 -29.67
CA ARG A 573 -6.93 7.44 -28.63
C ARG A 573 -5.75 8.26 -29.17
N ARG A 574 -5.16 7.83 -30.28
CA ARG A 574 -4.07 8.57 -31.00
C ARG A 574 -4.59 9.57 -32.03
N GLY A 575 -5.88 9.91 -31.98
CA GLY A 575 -6.47 10.90 -32.88
C GLY A 575 -6.70 10.43 -34.34
N LYS A 576 -6.66 9.12 -34.61
CA LYS A 576 -6.90 8.58 -35.97
C LYS A 576 -8.39 8.33 -36.26
N CYS A 577 -9.29 8.69 -35.36
CA CYS A 577 -10.70 8.85 -35.54
C CYS A 577 -11.06 10.33 -35.67
#